data_f8fd5ae7deeb9c8f9402f92227329620
#
_entry.id   f8fd5ae7deeb9c8f9402f92227329620
#
_cell.length_a   1.000
_cell.length_b   1.000
_cell.length_c   1.000
_cell.angle_alpha   90.00
_cell.angle_beta   90.00
_cell.angle_gamma   90.00
#
_symmetry.space_group_name_H-M   'P 1'
#
loop_
_entity.id
_entity.type
_entity.pdbx_description
1 polymer ?
#
loop_
_entity_poly.entity_id
_entity_poly.type
_entity_poly.pdbx_seq_one_letter_code
_entity_poly.pdbx_strand_id
1 'polypeptide(L)'
;GKNCNIPGKNPEFILFLVESIIFKDHTLDCEVMGNKKEWMLLPASKSLFYQPKGIGLPIGDLTSQLFSNIYLNEFDNMIKRRFKIRHYGRYVDDFYVVHPSKAYLKSLIPEIRTFLKERLGLTLHPKKIYLQPYTHGVAFLGAFVKPYRKYAIPRSVNNFRSKAKKIISFSTRDELTIGQLEAIRASLNSYLGYLGHYKSYKIIHKSLTGSAVFKHLYFASGYKKSIPYKRYTNKRRERCEIAHDLNRILTA
;
A
#
# COMPACT_ATOMS: atom_id res chain seq x y z
N GLY A 1 35.93 4.04 -6.37
CA GLY A 1 34.92 5.08 -6.45
C GLY A 1 35.01 5.75 -7.80
N LYS A 2 34.02 5.54 -8.68
CA LYS A 2 33.87 6.34 -9.89
C LYS A 2 33.25 7.68 -9.44
N ASN A 3 34.00 8.78 -9.63
CA ASN A 3 33.49 10.14 -9.45
C ASN A 3 32.27 10.33 -10.36
N CYS A 4 31.09 10.36 -9.77
CA CYS A 4 29.88 10.79 -10.45
C CYS A 4 29.91 12.32 -10.50
N ASN A 5 30.61 12.88 -11.48
CA ASN A 5 30.59 14.31 -11.76
C ASN A 5 29.19 14.64 -12.32
N ILE A 6 28.29 15.11 -11.46
CA ILE A 6 27.04 15.71 -11.89
C ILE A 6 27.36 17.19 -12.18
N PRO A 7 27.32 17.60 -13.45
CA PRO A 7 27.65 18.98 -13.82
C PRO A 7 26.71 19.97 -13.11
N GLY A 8 27.24 20.97 -12.46
CA GLY A 8 26.48 22.08 -11.87
C GLY A 8 25.97 21.91 -10.44
N LYS A 9 26.32 20.83 -9.71
CA LYS A 9 25.92 20.67 -8.31
C LYS A 9 27.11 20.65 -7.37
N ASN A 10 27.13 21.56 -6.38
CA ASN A 10 28.12 21.60 -5.32
C ASN A 10 27.95 20.33 -4.43
N PRO A 11 28.96 19.43 -4.38
CA PRO A 11 28.88 18.19 -3.56
C PRO A 11 28.67 18.49 -2.07
N GLU A 12 29.23 19.56 -1.56
CA GLU A 12 29.11 19.99 -0.16
C GLU A 12 27.66 20.37 0.18
N PHE A 13 26.99 21.07 -0.74
CA PHE A 13 25.59 21.43 -0.57
C PHE A 13 24.69 20.19 -0.58
N ILE A 14 24.98 19.20 -1.42
CA ILE A 14 24.24 17.92 -1.45
C ILE A 14 24.45 17.17 -0.14
N LEU A 15 25.67 17.09 0.37
CA LEU A 15 25.97 16.47 1.66
C LEU A 15 25.24 17.18 2.81
N PHE A 16 25.27 18.50 2.84
CA PHE A 16 24.52 19.30 3.83
C PHE A 16 23.01 18.98 3.79
N LEU A 17 22.40 18.88 2.59
CA LEU A 17 20.99 18.52 2.47
C LEU A 17 20.72 17.10 2.97
N VAL A 18 21.58 16.15 2.62
CA VAL A 18 21.44 14.75 3.07
C VAL A 18 21.55 14.65 4.58
N GLU A 19 22.54 15.30 5.19
CA GLU A 19 22.71 15.35 6.64
C GLU A 19 21.51 16.02 7.33
N SER A 20 21.05 17.15 6.81
CA SER A 20 19.89 17.87 7.33
C SER A 20 18.61 17.01 7.32
N ILE A 21 18.44 16.13 6.32
CA ILE A 21 17.30 15.24 6.22
C ILE A 21 17.46 14.03 7.17
N ILE A 22 18.63 13.41 7.19
CA ILE A 22 18.87 12.18 7.99
C ILE A 22 18.81 12.47 9.48
N PHE A 23 19.39 13.61 9.92
CA PHE A 23 19.46 13.97 11.33
C PHE A 23 18.30 14.84 11.84
N LYS A 24 17.33 15.14 10.98
CA LYS A 24 16.12 15.86 11.40
C LYS A 24 15.32 15.02 12.41
N ASP A 25 15.10 15.58 13.58
CA ASP A 25 14.21 14.99 14.57
C ASP A 25 12.76 15.39 14.29
N HIS A 26 11.99 14.47 13.71
CA HIS A 26 10.59 14.69 13.34
C HIS A 26 9.63 14.71 14.55
N THR A 27 10.13 14.47 15.75
CA THR A 27 9.31 14.52 16.97
C THR A 27 9.26 15.91 17.60
N LEU A 28 10.17 16.81 17.20
CA LEU A 28 10.28 18.16 17.78
C LEU A 28 9.27 19.15 17.18
N ASP A 29 9.02 19.07 15.85
CA ASP A 29 8.15 20.00 15.12
C ASP A 29 7.01 19.23 14.43
N CYS A 30 6.12 18.62 15.21
CA CYS A 30 5.00 17.87 14.66
C CYS A 30 3.68 18.19 15.35
N GLU A 31 2.61 18.30 14.58
CA GLU A 31 1.25 18.32 15.12
C GLU A 31 0.74 16.90 15.31
N VAL A 32 0.32 16.58 16.54
CA VAL A 32 -0.31 15.30 16.85
C VAL A 32 -1.78 15.37 16.43
N MET A 33 -2.10 14.78 15.28
CA MET A 33 -3.45 14.74 14.74
C MET A 33 -4.26 13.57 15.32
N GLY A 34 -5.57 13.76 15.49
CA GLY A 34 -6.48 12.71 15.93
C GLY A 34 -6.64 12.59 17.44
N ASN A 35 -7.22 11.48 17.89
CA ASN A 35 -7.57 11.28 19.30
C ASN A 35 -6.36 10.73 20.08
N LYS A 36 -5.96 11.42 21.16
CA LYS A 36 -4.86 10.98 22.04
C LYS A 36 -5.04 9.55 22.57
N LYS A 37 -6.29 9.09 22.79
CA LYS A 37 -6.56 7.69 23.22
C LYS A 37 -6.16 6.65 22.17
N GLU A 38 -6.29 6.97 20.89
CA GLU A 38 -5.87 6.07 19.80
C GLU A 38 -4.34 5.99 19.70
N TRP A 39 -3.65 7.09 19.98
CA TRP A 39 -2.18 7.11 20.05
C TRP A 39 -1.63 6.23 21.18
N MET A 40 -2.33 6.16 22.31
CA MET A 40 -1.94 5.27 23.42
C MET A 40 -2.04 3.78 23.08
N LEU A 41 -2.86 3.42 22.08
CA LEU A 41 -2.98 2.04 21.58
C LEU A 41 -1.84 1.65 20.62
N LEU A 42 -1.02 2.60 20.17
CA LEU A 42 0.11 2.33 19.30
C LEU A 42 1.26 1.69 20.10
N PRO A 43 1.75 0.50 19.71
CA PRO A 43 2.91 -0.10 20.37
C PRO A 43 4.12 0.84 20.34
N ALA A 44 4.83 0.97 21.44
CA ALA A 44 6.01 1.84 21.55
C ALA A 44 7.06 1.57 20.46
N SER A 45 7.22 0.31 20.05
CA SER A 45 8.12 -0.07 18.94
C SER A 45 7.73 0.45 17.56
N LYS A 46 6.54 1.03 17.41
CA LYS A 46 6.03 1.59 16.14
C LYS A 46 5.93 3.12 16.15
N SER A 47 6.30 3.77 17.23
CA SER A 47 6.24 5.21 17.38
C SER A 47 7.64 5.80 17.51
N LEU A 48 7.96 6.83 16.74
CA LEU A 48 9.24 7.54 16.84
C LEU A 48 9.42 8.23 18.19
N PHE A 49 8.33 8.62 18.86
CA PHE A 49 8.38 9.25 20.19
C PHE A 49 8.96 8.35 21.29
N TYR A 50 8.95 7.03 21.10
CA TYR A 50 9.47 6.06 22.04
C TYR A 50 10.77 5.40 21.58
N GLN A 51 11.30 5.80 20.42
CA GLN A 51 12.60 5.30 19.96
C GLN A 51 13.74 6.13 20.56
N PRO A 52 14.92 5.53 20.76
CA PRO A 52 16.12 6.29 21.11
C PRO A 52 16.40 7.36 20.04
N LYS A 53 16.97 8.49 20.49
CA LYS A 53 17.31 9.61 19.60
C LYS A 53 18.18 9.15 18.44
N GLY A 54 17.83 9.55 17.22
CA GLY A 54 18.54 9.19 15.99
C GLY A 54 18.24 7.76 15.47
N ILE A 55 17.28 7.04 16.05
CA ILE A 55 16.88 5.71 15.59
C ILE A 55 15.46 5.75 15.04
N GLY A 56 15.28 5.17 13.86
CA GLY A 56 14.01 5.08 13.16
C GLY A 56 13.95 5.98 11.94
N LEU A 57 12.99 5.70 11.06
CA LEU A 57 12.70 6.50 9.88
C LEU A 57 11.25 6.93 9.91
N PRO A 58 10.93 8.21 9.65
CA PRO A 58 9.57 8.68 9.58
C PRO A 58 8.84 8.03 8.40
N ILE A 59 7.58 7.62 8.64
CA ILE A 59 6.72 7.11 7.58
C ILE A 59 6.06 8.30 6.89
N GLY A 60 6.16 8.33 5.55
CA GLY A 60 5.58 9.39 4.71
C GLY A 60 6.61 10.22 3.96
N ASP A 61 7.83 10.31 4.43
CA ASP A 61 8.89 11.00 3.71
C ASP A 61 9.39 10.18 2.53
N LEU A 62 9.44 10.81 1.36
CA LEU A 62 9.94 10.18 0.13
C LEU A 62 11.41 9.75 0.26
N THR A 63 12.20 10.55 0.96
CA THR A 63 13.61 10.31 1.25
C THR A 63 13.84 9.11 2.16
N SER A 64 12.92 8.82 3.09
CA SER A 64 13.00 7.64 3.96
C SER A 64 13.04 6.34 3.18
N GLN A 65 12.28 6.24 2.08
CA GLN A 65 12.30 5.06 1.20
C GLN A 65 13.62 4.94 0.45
N LEU A 66 14.17 6.07 -0.03
CA LEU A 66 15.46 6.08 -0.72
C LEU A 66 16.58 5.64 0.22
N PHE A 67 16.68 6.27 1.41
CA PHE A 67 17.73 5.98 2.36
C PHE A 67 17.64 4.56 2.94
N SER A 68 16.43 4.06 3.19
CA SER A 68 16.27 2.66 3.60
C SER A 68 16.74 1.67 2.53
N ASN A 69 16.52 1.98 1.25
CA ASN A 69 17.00 1.15 0.16
C ASN A 69 18.53 1.20 0.01
N ILE A 70 19.14 2.37 0.18
CA ILE A 70 20.60 2.52 0.19
C ILE A 70 21.19 1.73 1.38
N TYR A 71 20.61 1.89 2.57
CA TYR A 71 21.03 1.19 3.78
C TYR A 71 20.98 -0.33 3.65
N LEU A 72 19.90 -0.87 3.12
CA LEU A 72 19.70 -2.29 2.90
C LEU A 72 20.44 -2.84 1.67
N ASN A 73 21.11 -2.00 0.88
CA ASN A 73 21.90 -2.47 -0.25
C ASN A 73 23.07 -3.38 0.17
N GLU A 74 23.62 -3.19 1.38
CA GLU A 74 24.64 -4.11 1.93
C GLU A 74 24.05 -5.51 2.12
N PHE A 75 22.82 -5.59 2.60
CA PHE A 75 22.10 -6.87 2.72
C PHE A 75 21.86 -7.51 1.35
N ASP A 76 21.44 -6.73 0.35
CA ASP A 76 21.25 -7.23 -1.02
C ASP A 76 22.57 -7.80 -1.59
N ASN A 77 23.69 -7.12 -1.35
CA ASN A 77 25.01 -7.58 -1.76
C ASN A 77 25.42 -8.87 -1.05
N MET A 78 25.14 -9.00 0.25
CA MET A 78 25.41 -10.25 0.98
C MET A 78 24.65 -11.42 0.35
N ILE A 79 23.34 -11.28 0.11
CA ILE A 79 22.50 -12.33 -0.46
C ILE A 79 22.97 -12.70 -1.87
N LYS A 80 23.25 -11.69 -2.70
CA LYS A 80 23.58 -11.92 -4.12
C LYS A 80 25.02 -12.34 -4.35
N ARG A 81 25.98 -11.73 -3.67
CA ARG A 81 27.41 -11.92 -3.92
C ARG A 81 28.06 -12.97 -3.00
N ARG A 82 27.77 -12.90 -1.70
CA ARG A 82 28.33 -13.87 -0.73
C ARG A 82 27.60 -15.22 -0.80
N PHE A 83 26.26 -15.23 -0.72
CA PHE A 83 25.47 -16.46 -0.77
C PHE A 83 25.15 -16.92 -2.20
N LYS A 84 25.45 -16.11 -3.21
CA LYS A 84 25.24 -16.42 -4.64
C LYS A 84 23.82 -16.86 -4.96
N ILE A 85 22.82 -16.31 -4.25
CA ILE A 85 21.42 -16.63 -4.45
C ILE A 85 20.93 -16.02 -5.77
N ARG A 86 20.49 -16.88 -6.68
CA ARG A 86 19.98 -16.46 -8.00
C ARG A 86 18.60 -15.82 -7.92
N HIS A 87 17.70 -16.41 -7.13
CA HIS A 87 16.31 -15.98 -7.02
C HIS A 87 16.08 -15.27 -5.69
N TYR A 88 16.31 -13.99 -5.68
CA TYR A 88 16.15 -13.08 -4.57
C TYR A 88 15.42 -11.82 -5.02
N GLY A 89 14.55 -11.29 -4.18
CA GLY A 89 13.96 -9.97 -4.36
C GLY A 89 13.59 -9.34 -3.02
N ARG A 90 13.67 -8.03 -2.95
CA ARG A 90 13.29 -7.22 -1.80
C ARG A 90 12.41 -6.05 -2.22
N TYR A 91 11.44 -5.75 -1.40
CA TYR A 91 10.65 -4.54 -1.48
C TYR A 91 10.61 -3.89 -0.09
N VAL A 92 11.33 -2.79 0.06
CA VAL A 92 11.59 -2.12 1.34
C VAL A 92 12.18 -3.09 2.35
N ASP A 93 11.44 -3.52 3.37
CA ASP A 93 11.83 -4.47 4.43
C ASP A 93 11.40 -5.93 4.15
N ASP A 94 10.43 -6.14 3.26
CA ASP A 94 9.99 -7.46 2.87
C ASP A 94 10.91 -8.06 1.80
N PHE A 95 11.42 -9.26 2.02
CA PHE A 95 12.25 -9.97 1.05
C PHE A 95 11.91 -11.44 0.93
N TYR A 96 12.28 -12.03 -0.21
CA TYR A 96 12.16 -13.46 -0.44
C TYR A 96 13.44 -14.04 -1.02
N VAL A 97 13.68 -15.31 -0.72
CA VAL A 97 14.78 -16.12 -1.25
C VAL A 97 14.20 -17.43 -1.75
N VAL A 98 14.54 -17.84 -2.96
CA VAL A 98 14.11 -19.14 -3.52
C VAL A 98 15.34 -19.98 -3.85
N HIS A 99 15.36 -21.21 -3.32
CA HIS A 99 16.44 -22.17 -3.54
C HIS A 99 15.90 -23.60 -3.52
N PRO A 100 16.42 -24.53 -4.32
CA PRO A 100 15.94 -25.91 -4.35
C PRO A 100 16.19 -26.68 -3.04
N SER A 101 17.29 -26.39 -2.34
CA SER A 101 17.62 -27.04 -1.07
C SER A 101 16.96 -26.35 0.11
N LYS A 102 16.03 -27.04 0.76
CA LYS A 102 15.40 -26.58 2.01
C LYS A 102 16.41 -26.51 3.18
N ALA A 103 17.38 -27.44 3.22
CA ALA A 103 18.41 -27.44 4.25
C ALA A 103 19.28 -26.19 4.17
N TYR A 104 19.67 -25.82 2.95
CA TYR A 104 20.43 -24.60 2.70
C TYR A 104 19.65 -23.35 3.10
N LEU A 105 18.35 -23.25 2.74
CA LEU A 105 17.53 -22.12 3.17
C LEU A 105 17.43 -22.02 4.71
N LYS A 106 17.38 -23.15 5.41
CA LYS A 106 17.39 -23.16 6.88
C LYS A 106 18.72 -22.66 7.45
N SER A 107 19.87 -23.04 6.86
CA SER A 107 21.17 -22.56 7.31
C SER A 107 21.40 -21.08 7.07
N LEU A 108 20.76 -20.49 6.07
CA LEU A 108 20.84 -19.05 5.82
C LEU A 108 20.15 -18.19 6.90
N ILE A 109 19.12 -18.70 7.56
CA ILE A 109 18.34 -17.91 8.53
C ILE A 109 19.21 -17.36 9.67
N PRO A 110 20.03 -18.17 10.38
CA PRO A 110 20.92 -17.65 11.43
C PRO A 110 21.98 -16.69 10.86
N GLU A 111 22.56 -16.97 9.69
CA GLU A 111 23.55 -16.07 9.07
C GLU A 111 22.96 -14.70 8.70
N ILE A 112 21.74 -14.69 8.13
CA ILE A 112 21.00 -13.45 7.84
C ILE A 112 20.72 -12.70 9.15
N ARG A 113 20.29 -13.39 10.21
CA ARG A 113 19.99 -12.78 11.50
C ARG A 113 21.23 -12.10 12.11
N THR A 114 22.36 -12.79 12.11
CA THR A 114 23.63 -12.28 12.59
C THR A 114 24.07 -11.06 11.80
N PHE A 115 24.05 -11.16 10.47
CA PHE A 115 24.43 -10.04 9.60
C PHE A 115 23.55 -8.80 9.82
N LEU A 116 22.22 -8.96 9.82
CA LEU A 116 21.30 -7.85 10.04
C LEU A 116 21.54 -7.17 11.39
N LYS A 117 21.79 -7.97 12.44
CA LYS A 117 22.02 -7.44 13.79
C LYS A 117 23.38 -6.75 13.93
N GLU A 118 24.44 -7.38 13.46
CA GLU A 118 25.81 -6.90 13.70
C GLU A 118 26.25 -5.80 12.74
N ARG A 119 25.81 -5.89 11.48
CA ARG A 119 26.22 -4.92 10.43
C ARG A 119 25.23 -3.77 10.27
N LEU A 120 23.95 -4.02 10.47
CA LEU A 120 22.89 -3.06 10.19
C LEU A 120 22.04 -2.69 11.43
N GLY A 121 22.32 -3.25 12.61
CA GLY A 121 21.51 -2.97 13.80
C GLY A 121 20.04 -3.38 13.69
N LEU A 122 19.69 -4.22 12.69
CA LEU A 122 18.34 -4.61 12.38
C LEU A 122 17.99 -5.99 12.95
N THR A 123 16.72 -6.19 13.27
CA THR A 123 16.24 -7.46 13.82
C THR A 123 15.36 -8.19 12.82
N LEU A 124 15.74 -9.42 12.43
CA LEU A 124 14.88 -10.30 11.65
C LEU A 124 13.74 -10.82 12.53
N HIS A 125 12.49 -10.44 12.19
CA HIS A 125 11.33 -10.73 13.02
C HIS A 125 11.02 -12.24 13.06
N PRO A 126 11.13 -12.92 14.22
CA PRO A 126 11.08 -14.40 14.29
C PRO A 126 9.74 -14.99 13.83
N LYS A 127 8.62 -14.30 14.08
CA LYS A 127 7.27 -14.75 13.73
C LYS A 127 6.86 -14.46 12.28
N LYS A 128 7.73 -13.80 11.48
CA LYS A 128 7.44 -13.47 10.08
C LYS A 128 8.32 -14.23 9.08
N ILE A 129 8.99 -15.28 9.52
CA ILE A 129 9.80 -16.13 8.65
C ILE A 129 8.94 -17.29 8.17
N TYR A 130 8.75 -17.38 6.84
CA TYR A 130 7.99 -18.45 6.19
C TYR A 130 8.92 -19.28 5.32
N LEU A 131 9.01 -20.57 5.59
CA LEU A 131 9.74 -21.53 4.77
C LEU A 131 8.79 -22.61 4.26
N GLN A 132 8.48 -22.56 2.98
CA GLN A 132 7.50 -23.45 2.35
C GLN A 132 7.85 -23.74 0.90
N PRO A 133 7.30 -24.83 0.30
CA PRO A 133 7.41 -25.07 -1.13
C PRO A 133 6.80 -23.92 -1.93
N TYR A 134 7.44 -23.52 -3.04
CA TYR A 134 6.98 -22.44 -3.90
C TYR A 134 5.57 -22.69 -4.49
N THR A 135 5.16 -23.95 -4.60
CA THR A 135 3.83 -24.36 -5.08
C THR A 135 2.70 -23.95 -4.14
N HIS A 136 2.98 -23.79 -2.83
CA HIS A 136 2.00 -23.30 -1.87
C HIS A 136 1.65 -21.83 -2.09
N GLY A 137 2.56 -21.07 -2.71
CA GLY A 137 2.42 -19.62 -2.92
C GLY A 137 2.70 -18.82 -1.67
N VAL A 138 2.80 -17.52 -1.82
CA VAL A 138 3.13 -16.58 -0.73
C VAL A 138 2.29 -15.32 -0.85
N ALA A 139 1.89 -14.78 0.29
CA ALA A 139 1.33 -13.43 0.34
C ALA A 139 2.49 -12.43 0.28
N PHE A 140 2.54 -11.64 -0.79
CA PHE A 140 3.57 -10.63 -1.00
C PHE A 140 2.98 -9.40 -1.68
N LEU A 141 3.25 -8.21 -1.13
CA LEU A 141 2.80 -6.91 -1.65
C LEU A 141 1.28 -6.85 -1.95
N GLY A 142 0.48 -7.34 -1.04
CA GLY A 142 -0.98 -7.30 -1.20
C GLY A 142 -1.56 -8.31 -2.20
N ALA A 143 -0.74 -9.19 -2.75
CA ALA A 143 -1.15 -10.28 -3.62
C ALA A 143 -0.81 -11.64 -3.00
N PHE A 144 -1.58 -12.66 -3.33
CA PHE A 144 -1.19 -14.04 -3.08
C PHE A 144 -0.62 -14.63 -4.38
N VAL A 145 0.68 -14.82 -4.40
CA VAL A 145 1.45 -15.23 -5.59
C VAL A 145 1.67 -16.74 -5.57
N LYS A 146 1.29 -17.41 -6.64
CA LYS A 146 1.61 -18.81 -6.96
C LYS A 146 2.38 -18.89 -8.27
N PRO A 147 3.02 -20.02 -8.60
CA PRO A 147 3.60 -20.22 -9.92
C PRO A 147 2.57 -19.88 -11.01
N TYR A 148 2.95 -19.00 -11.94
CA TYR A 148 2.16 -18.56 -13.10
C TYR A 148 0.81 -17.88 -12.79
N ARG A 149 0.47 -17.61 -11.51
CA ARG A 149 -0.82 -17.03 -11.11
C ARG A 149 -0.71 -16.05 -9.95
N LYS A 150 -1.50 -14.98 -10.00
CA LYS A 150 -1.69 -14.01 -8.91
C LYS A 150 -3.16 -13.99 -8.48
N TYR A 151 -3.40 -13.93 -7.20
CA TYR A 151 -4.73 -13.84 -6.59
C TYR A 151 -4.81 -12.66 -5.66
N ALA A 152 -5.99 -12.08 -5.53
CA ALA A 152 -6.27 -11.15 -4.44
C ALA A 152 -6.17 -11.88 -3.10
N ILE A 153 -5.62 -11.21 -2.09
CA ILE A 153 -5.52 -11.82 -0.75
C ILE A 153 -6.93 -12.04 -0.15
N PRO A 154 -7.14 -13.15 0.59
CA PRO A 154 -8.44 -13.51 1.15
C PRO A 154 -9.09 -12.38 1.97
N ARG A 155 -8.29 -11.64 2.75
CA ARG A 155 -8.76 -10.49 3.53
C ARG A 155 -9.43 -9.42 2.66
N SER A 156 -8.80 -9.03 1.55
CA SER A 156 -9.35 -8.03 0.63
C SER A 156 -10.62 -8.51 -0.07
N VAL A 157 -10.68 -9.80 -0.44
CA VAL A 157 -11.88 -10.41 -1.00
C VAL A 157 -13.04 -10.42 0.01
N ASN A 158 -12.77 -10.77 1.26
CA ASN A 158 -13.79 -10.79 2.32
C ASN A 158 -14.27 -9.37 2.66
N ASN A 159 -13.36 -8.40 2.71
CA ASN A 159 -13.70 -6.99 2.89
C ASN A 159 -14.60 -6.48 1.75
N PHE A 160 -14.26 -6.83 0.49
CA PHE A 160 -15.11 -6.52 -0.66
C PHE A 160 -16.53 -7.13 -0.51
N ARG A 161 -16.61 -8.41 -0.18
CA ARG A 161 -17.90 -9.10 -0.01
C ARG A 161 -18.74 -8.46 1.09
N SER A 162 -18.13 -8.15 2.22
CA SER A 162 -18.80 -7.49 3.34
C SER A 162 -19.29 -6.09 2.95
N LYS A 163 -18.45 -5.31 2.26
CA LYS A 163 -18.82 -3.97 1.78
C LYS A 163 -19.90 -4.03 0.71
N ALA A 164 -19.80 -4.99 -0.24
CA ALA A 164 -20.82 -5.21 -1.27
C ALA A 164 -22.20 -5.52 -0.65
N LYS A 165 -22.28 -6.40 0.37
CA LYS A 165 -23.53 -6.66 1.09
C LYS A 165 -24.15 -5.40 1.68
N LYS A 166 -23.34 -4.54 2.34
CA LYS A 166 -23.82 -3.26 2.91
C LYS A 166 -24.31 -2.32 1.82
N ILE A 167 -23.57 -2.21 0.71
CA ILE A 167 -23.96 -1.38 -0.43
C ILE A 167 -25.27 -1.89 -1.05
N ILE A 168 -25.42 -3.19 -1.25
CA ILE A 168 -26.63 -3.81 -1.81
C ILE A 168 -27.83 -3.51 -0.92
N SER A 169 -27.73 -3.73 0.38
CA SER A 169 -28.80 -3.43 1.34
C SER A 169 -29.18 -1.94 1.32
N PHE A 170 -28.19 -1.05 1.22
CA PHE A 170 -28.46 0.38 1.11
C PHE A 170 -29.11 0.78 -0.22
N SER A 171 -28.76 0.10 -1.32
CA SER A 171 -29.27 0.34 -2.68
C SER A 171 -30.69 -0.20 -2.93
N THR A 172 -31.33 -0.84 -1.97
CA THR A 172 -32.75 -1.25 -2.08
C THR A 172 -33.70 -0.06 -2.09
N ARG A 173 -33.28 1.10 -1.61
CA ARG A 173 -34.03 2.35 -1.65
C ARG A 173 -34.27 2.78 -3.08
N ASP A 174 -35.45 3.30 -3.37
CA ASP A 174 -35.81 3.70 -4.73
C ASP A 174 -35.08 4.96 -5.18
N GLU A 175 -34.78 5.87 -4.26
CA GLU A 175 -34.00 7.06 -4.52
C GLU A 175 -32.78 7.15 -3.62
N LEU A 176 -31.65 7.53 -4.24
CA LEU A 176 -30.40 7.87 -3.57
C LEU A 176 -30.05 9.32 -3.84
N THR A 177 -29.53 10.00 -2.82
CA THR A 177 -28.94 11.33 -3.05
C THR A 177 -27.66 11.21 -3.90
N ILE A 178 -27.28 12.29 -4.57
CA ILE A 178 -26.05 12.31 -5.40
C ILE A 178 -24.82 11.98 -4.54
N GLY A 179 -24.72 12.52 -3.32
CA GLY A 179 -23.61 12.24 -2.42
C GLY A 179 -23.53 10.77 -2.00
N GLN A 180 -24.68 10.12 -1.72
CA GLN A 180 -24.75 8.70 -1.41
C GLN A 180 -24.32 7.83 -2.59
N LEU A 181 -24.76 8.19 -3.80
CA LEU A 181 -24.40 7.49 -5.01
C LEU A 181 -22.90 7.61 -5.32
N GLU A 182 -22.32 8.78 -5.12
CA GLU A 182 -20.88 8.99 -5.28
C GLU A 182 -20.06 8.21 -4.27
N ALA A 183 -20.47 8.15 -3.02
CA ALA A 183 -19.82 7.34 -1.99
C ALA A 183 -19.86 5.83 -2.32
N ILE A 184 -21.01 5.34 -2.80
CA ILE A 184 -21.16 3.96 -3.28
C ILE A 184 -20.22 3.70 -4.47
N ARG A 185 -20.24 4.58 -5.45
CA ARG A 185 -19.41 4.48 -6.66
C ARG A 185 -17.92 4.49 -6.33
N ALA A 186 -17.48 5.43 -5.50
CA ALA A 186 -16.07 5.53 -5.08
C ALA A 186 -15.62 4.25 -4.37
N SER A 187 -16.43 3.76 -3.43
CA SER A 187 -16.16 2.53 -2.70
C SER A 187 -16.09 1.31 -3.63
N LEU A 188 -17.06 1.13 -4.52
CA LEU A 188 -17.06 0.02 -5.49
C LEU A 188 -15.85 0.11 -6.43
N ASN A 189 -15.60 1.28 -7.03
CA ASN A 189 -14.50 1.46 -7.98
C ASN A 189 -13.13 1.22 -7.35
N SER A 190 -12.94 1.56 -6.07
CA SER A 190 -11.71 1.23 -5.33
C SER A 190 -11.48 -0.29 -5.28
N TYR A 191 -12.52 -1.06 -4.92
CA TYR A 191 -12.41 -2.52 -4.92
C TYR A 191 -12.29 -3.14 -6.31
N LEU A 192 -13.05 -2.63 -7.29
CA LEU A 192 -12.99 -3.11 -8.67
C LEU A 192 -11.61 -2.86 -9.29
N GLY A 193 -11.01 -1.68 -9.02
CA GLY A 193 -9.65 -1.36 -9.42
C GLY A 193 -8.64 -2.36 -8.84
N TYR A 194 -8.66 -2.59 -7.53
CA TYR A 194 -7.80 -3.57 -6.89
C TYR A 194 -8.03 -4.99 -7.42
N LEU A 195 -9.28 -5.45 -7.46
CA LEU A 195 -9.63 -6.80 -7.90
C LEU A 195 -9.38 -7.01 -9.40
N GLY A 196 -9.40 -5.95 -10.19
CA GLY A 196 -9.11 -5.97 -11.63
C GLY A 196 -7.69 -6.42 -11.98
N HIS A 197 -6.72 -6.28 -11.05
CA HIS A 197 -5.37 -6.80 -11.22
C HIS A 197 -5.27 -8.33 -11.13
N TYR A 198 -6.36 -9.00 -10.74
CA TYR A 198 -6.43 -10.44 -10.53
C TYR A 198 -7.53 -11.08 -11.36
N LYS A 199 -7.52 -12.41 -11.51
CA LYS A 199 -8.61 -13.16 -12.15
C LYS A 199 -9.84 -13.25 -11.23
N SER A 200 -10.43 -12.11 -10.86
CA SER A 200 -11.48 -11.97 -9.83
C SER A 200 -12.89 -11.82 -10.40
N TYR A 201 -13.08 -11.94 -11.71
CA TYR A 201 -14.40 -11.76 -12.35
C TYR A 201 -15.50 -12.56 -11.66
N LYS A 202 -15.28 -13.86 -11.44
CA LYS A 202 -16.29 -14.74 -10.79
C LYS A 202 -16.65 -14.26 -9.39
N ILE A 203 -15.70 -13.70 -8.63
CA ILE A 203 -15.92 -13.17 -7.27
C ILE A 203 -16.81 -11.94 -7.34
N ILE A 204 -16.50 -11.00 -8.23
CA ILE A 204 -17.24 -9.76 -8.40
C ILE A 204 -18.65 -10.06 -8.90
N HIS A 205 -18.75 -10.85 -9.95
CA HIS A 205 -20.01 -11.26 -10.55
C HIS A 205 -20.93 -11.90 -9.50
N LYS A 206 -20.48 -12.94 -8.78
CA LYS A 206 -21.27 -13.60 -7.73
C LYS A 206 -21.70 -12.65 -6.60
N SER A 207 -20.92 -11.61 -6.33
CA SER A 207 -21.22 -10.66 -5.24
C SER A 207 -22.19 -9.55 -5.64
N LEU A 208 -22.30 -9.23 -6.92
CA LEU A 208 -23.07 -8.07 -7.40
C LEU A 208 -24.25 -8.43 -8.30
N THR A 209 -24.19 -9.54 -9.05
CA THR A 209 -25.23 -9.92 -10.01
C THR A 209 -26.60 -10.06 -9.35
N GLY A 210 -27.62 -9.52 -10.01
CA GLY A 210 -29.00 -9.54 -9.49
C GLY A 210 -29.26 -8.62 -8.30
N SER A 211 -28.29 -7.79 -7.91
CA SER A 211 -28.44 -6.93 -6.75
C SER A 211 -29.12 -5.60 -7.06
N ALA A 212 -29.69 -4.97 -6.03
CA ALA A 212 -30.32 -3.65 -6.13
C ALA A 212 -29.39 -2.53 -6.62
N VAL A 213 -28.07 -2.73 -6.59
CA VAL A 213 -27.08 -1.79 -7.10
C VAL A 213 -27.30 -1.46 -8.57
N PHE A 214 -27.79 -2.43 -9.37
CA PHE A 214 -28.10 -2.22 -10.79
C PHE A 214 -29.28 -1.28 -11.04
N LYS A 215 -30.07 -0.94 -10.02
CA LYS A 215 -31.07 0.14 -10.15
C LYS A 215 -30.44 1.51 -10.34
N HIS A 216 -29.21 1.72 -9.83
CA HIS A 216 -28.55 3.02 -9.73
C HIS A 216 -27.29 3.15 -10.58
N LEU A 217 -26.58 2.03 -10.76
CA LEU A 217 -25.27 1.96 -11.44
C LEU A 217 -25.27 0.86 -12.50
N TYR A 218 -24.57 1.10 -13.60
CA TYR A 218 -24.18 0.04 -14.52
C TYR A 218 -22.65 -0.17 -14.47
N PHE A 219 -22.20 -1.32 -14.94
CA PHE A 219 -20.80 -1.71 -14.90
C PHE A 219 -20.24 -1.82 -16.31
N ALA A 220 -19.18 -1.07 -16.59
CA ALA A 220 -18.50 -1.11 -17.88
C ALA A 220 -17.52 -2.28 -17.97
N SER A 221 -17.38 -2.87 -19.18
CA SER A 221 -16.30 -3.81 -19.55
C SER A 221 -16.02 -4.88 -18.51
N GLY A 222 -17.02 -5.70 -18.16
CA GLY A 222 -16.81 -6.84 -17.25
C GLY A 222 -16.44 -6.43 -15.81
N TYR A 223 -17.16 -5.46 -15.25
CA TYR A 223 -16.96 -4.92 -13.90
C TYR A 223 -15.65 -4.13 -13.67
N LYS A 224 -15.06 -3.55 -14.70
CA LYS A 224 -13.87 -2.70 -14.51
C LYS A 224 -14.19 -1.39 -13.79
N LYS A 225 -15.39 -0.85 -14.01
CA LYS A 225 -15.81 0.43 -13.44
C LYS A 225 -17.33 0.47 -13.28
N SER A 226 -17.81 1.02 -12.17
CA SER A 226 -19.21 1.36 -11.96
C SER A 226 -19.47 2.79 -12.41
N ILE A 227 -20.59 3.00 -13.11
CA ILE A 227 -20.98 4.28 -13.71
C ILE A 227 -22.45 4.55 -13.34
N PRO A 228 -22.81 5.76 -12.86
CA PRO A 228 -24.21 6.09 -12.56
C PRO A 228 -25.03 6.26 -13.84
N TYR A 229 -26.31 5.96 -13.76
CA TYR A 229 -27.24 6.23 -14.85
C TYR A 229 -27.39 7.74 -15.13
N LYS A 230 -27.72 8.12 -16.36
CA LYS A 230 -27.85 9.52 -16.82
C LYS A 230 -28.80 10.37 -15.93
N ARG A 231 -29.86 9.78 -15.40
CA ARG A 231 -30.80 10.46 -14.48
C ARG A 231 -30.11 11.12 -13.26
N TYR A 232 -28.99 10.57 -12.81
CA TYR A 232 -28.20 11.14 -11.71
C TYR A 232 -27.18 12.17 -12.19
N THR A 233 -26.67 12.05 -13.40
CA THR A 233 -25.69 12.99 -13.97
C THR A 233 -26.35 14.30 -14.39
N ASN A 234 -27.58 14.27 -14.89
CA ASN A 234 -28.33 15.47 -15.24
C ASN A 234 -28.65 16.32 -14.00
N LYS A 235 -29.13 15.70 -12.90
CA LYS A 235 -29.34 16.40 -11.61
C LYS A 235 -28.06 17.07 -11.06
N ARG A 236 -26.88 16.56 -11.41
CA ARG A 236 -25.60 17.18 -11.03
C ARG A 236 -25.28 18.40 -11.87
N ARG A 237 -25.56 18.38 -13.19
CA ARG A 237 -25.37 19.54 -14.08
C ARG A 237 -26.25 20.69 -13.64
N GLU A 238 -27.53 20.46 -13.41
CA GLU A 238 -28.46 21.48 -12.92
C GLU A 238 -28.00 22.14 -11.63
N ARG A 239 -27.47 21.36 -10.65
CA ARG A 239 -26.93 21.92 -9.40
C ARG A 239 -25.61 22.67 -9.59
N CYS A 240 -24.75 22.25 -10.50
CA CYS A 240 -23.52 22.99 -10.81
C CYS A 240 -23.82 24.28 -11.54
N GLU A 241 -24.80 24.30 -12.43
CA GLU A 241 -25.26 25.51 -13.13
C GLU A 241 -25.87 26.50 -12.13
N ILE A 242 -26.76 26.05 -11.23
CA ILE A 242 -27.37 26.88 -10.18
C ILE A 242 -26.29 27.43 -9.22
N ALA A 243 -25.29 26.63 -8.82
CA ALA A 243 -24.20 27.09 -7.97
C ALA A 243 -23.27 28.09 -8.68
N HIS A 244 -23.05 27.92 -9.98
CA HIS A 244 -22.28 28.87 -10.81
C HIS A 244 -23.02 30.20 -10.99
N ASP A 245 -24.33 30.15 -11.22
CA ASP A 245 -25.18 31.34 -11.36
C ASP A 245 -25.34 32.08 -10.03
N LEU A 246 -25.47 31.37 -8.88
CA LEU A 246 -25.47 31.97 -7.55
C LEU A 246 -24.15 32.67 -7.23
N ASN A 247 -23.01 32.08 -7.57
CA ASN A 247 -21.71 32.74 -7.42
C ASN A 247 -21.57 33.98 -8.30
N ARG A 248 -22.12 33.95 -9.50
CA ARG A 248 -22.12 35.10 -10.42
C ARG A 248 -22.97 36.26 -9.92
N ILE A 249 -24.09 35.98 -9.25
CA ILE A 249 -24.99 36.98 -8.67
C ILE A 249 -24.39 37.56 -7.36
N LEU A 250 -23.62 36.79 -6.62
CA LEU A 250 -22.99 37.23 -5.35
C LEU A 250 -21.66 37.97 -5.56
N THR A 251 -21.07 37.93 -6.76
CA THR A 251 -19.82 38.61 -7.10
C THR A 251 -20.01 39.79 -8.07
N ALA A 252 -21.25 40.12 -8.46
CA ALA A 252 -21.65 41.31 -9.20
C ALA A 252 -22.28 42.34 -8.25
#